data_693e65296531260efeb73e6f52ebc036
#
_entry.id   693e65296531260efeb73e6f52ebc036
#
_cell.length_a   1.000
_cell.length_b   1.000
_cell.length_c   1.000
_cell.angle_alpha   90.00
_cell.angle_beta   90.00
_cell.angle_gamma   90.00
#
_symmetry.space_group_name_H-M   'P 1'
#
loop_
_entity.id
_entity.type
_entity.pdbx_description
1 polymer ?
#
loop_
_entity_poly.entity_id
_entity_poly.type
_entity_poly.pdbx_seq_one_letter_code
_entity_poly.pdbx_strand_id
1 'polypeptide(L)'
;MGDHGSVVTGFRPTVTTVGGLDRERARSAFFIGVPIAVVLVVLSRLATSSWELPIGLLLIAILGAAIIGWIWLYLTNSSIALTAEHVVITDWRNSTTVIARADVSRLIRIGVRPFEGPPRQGVIGVDGANRSLFALGGAYDAAAIARSLSVPLSGSHDDVMSLREVNRRYPGAAKSPVADPRRVLVFSAVGTVVLGVIAFVVWTEIRL
;
A
#
# COMPACT_ATOMS: atom_id res chain seq x y z
N MET A 1 -13.91 -1.84 29.25
CA MET A 1 -13.66 -3.24 28.87
C MET A 1 -14.80 -3.58 27.91
N GLY A 2 -14.63 -3.23 26.65
CA GLY A 2 -15.68 -3.37 25.63
C GLY A 2 -15.66 -4.79 25.08
N ASP A 3 -16.79 -5.42 25.18
CA ASP A 3 -17.11 -6.69 24.51
C ASP A 3 -16.99 -6.45 23.00
N HIS A 4 -15.89 -6.89 22.40
CA HIS A 4 -15.72 -6.86 20.97
C HIS A 4 -16.62 -7.94 20.40
N GLY A 5 -17.81 -7.53 19.94
CA GLY A 5 -18.78 -8.40 19.32
C GLY A 5 -18.12 -9.41 18.40
N SER A 6 -18.54 -10.65 18.49
CA SER A 6 -17.98 -11.78 17.74
C SER A 6 -17.78 -11.41 16.28
N VAL A 7 -16.57 -11.58 15.76
CA VAL A 7 -16.24 -11.36 14.34
C VAL A 7 -17.10 -12.30 13.53
N VAL A 8 -18.03 -11.76 12.75
CA VAL A 8 -18.96 -12.55 11.92
C VAL A 8 -18.25 -12.98 10.63
N THR A 9 -17.40 -12.13 10.06
CA THR A 9 -16.67 -12.44 8.82
C THR A 9 -15.41 -11.57 8.72
N GLY A 10 -14.28 -12.19 8.42
CA GLY A 10 -13.01 -11.50 8.17
C GLY A 10 -12.62 -11.60 6.69
N PHE A 11 -12.24 -10.47 6.10
CA PHE A 11 -11.71 -10.41 4.75
C PHE A 11 -10.24 -10.00 4.79
N ARG A 12 -9.41 -10.76 4.09
CA ARG A 12 -8.05 -10.38 3.76
C ARG A 12 -7.97 -9.96 2.30
N PRO A 13 -6.94 -9.22 1.89
CA PRO A 13 -6.72 -8.95 0.48
C PRO A 13 -6.77 -10.26 -0.31
N THR A 14 -7.59 -10.32 -1.36
CA THR A 14 -7.67 -11.48 -2.27
C THR A 14 -6.41 -11.59 -3.13
N VAL A 15 -5.67 -10.48 -3.27
CA VAL A 15 -4.35 -10.46 -3.89
C VAL A 15 -3.37 -11.10 -2.92
N THR A 16 -3.03 -12.35 -3.20
CA THR A 16 -2.01 -13.09 -2.45
C THR A 16 -0.59 -12.67 -2.82
N THR A 17 -0.44 -11.89 -3.91
CA THR A 17 0.86 -11.41 -4.41
C THR A 17 0.81 -9.93 -4.73
N VAL A 18 1.86 -9.20 -4.36
CA VAL A 18 2.11 -7.81 -4.75
C VAL A 18 3.45 -7.77 -5.49
N GLY A 19 3.44 -7.34 -6.75
CA GLY A 19 4.64 -7.35 -7.58
C GLY A 19 5.25 -8.75 -7.78
N GLY A 20 4.42 -9.80 -7.80
CA GLY A 20 4.87 -11.20 -7.93
C GLY A 20 5.36 -11.83 -6.62
N LEU A 21 5.36 -11.09 -5.50
CA LEU A 21 5.74 -11.57 -4.18
C LEU A 21 4.48 -11.93 -3.38
N ASP A 22 4.37 -13.19 -2.96
CA ASP A 22 3.44 -13.60 -1.92
C ASP A 22 4.02 -13.30 -0.52
N ARG A 23 3.22 -13.52 0.52
CA ARG A 23 3.62 -13.24 1.90
C ARG A 23 4.90 -13.97 2.33
N GLU A 24 5.02 -15.24 1.96
CA GLU A 24 6.17 -16.07 2.34
C GLU A 24 7.42 -15.67 1.57
N ARG A 25 7.29 -15.42 0.27
CA ARG A 25 8.39 -14.93 -0.57
C ARG A 25 8.86 -13.55 -0.13
N ALA A 26 7.94 -12.63 0.19
CA ALA A 26 8.29 -11.32 0.71
C ALA A 26 9.02 -11.43 2.06
N ARG A 27 8.57 -12.31 2.96
CA ARG A 27 9.25 -12.60 4.21
C ARG A 27 10.64 -13.18 3.99
N SER A 28 10.74 -14.23 3.18
CA SER A 28 12.02 -14.88 2.88
C SER A 28 12.98 -13.92 2.19
N ALA A 29 12.51 -13.14 1.21
CA ALA A 29 13.31 -12.13 0.53
C ALA A 29 13.83 -11.07 1.50
N PHE A 30 13.05 -10.67 2.49
CA PHE A 30 13.50 -9.74 3.52
C PHE A 30 14.56 -10.36 4.43
N PHE A 31 14.27 -11.52 5.03
CA PHE A 31 15.16 -12.13 6.04
C PHE A 31 16.42 -12.78 5.46
N ILE A 32 16.40 -13.17 4.19
CA ILE A 32 17.57 -13.74 3.50
C ILE A 32 18.27 -12.67 2.68
N GLY A 33 17.54 -11.85 1.97
CA GLY A 33 18.09 -10.84 1.05
C GLY A 33 18.85 -9.73 1.78
N VAL A 34 18.37 -9.27 2.94
CA VAL A 34 19.04 -8.23 3.72
C VAL A 34 20.43 -8.68 4.20
N PRO A 35 20.60 -9.85 4.85
CA PRO A 35 21.92 -10.34 5.22
C PRO A 35 22.86 -10.52 4.02
N ILE A 36 22.36 -11.07 2.91
CA ILE A 36 23.18 -11.23 1.69
C ILE A 36 23.63 -9.87 1.17
N ALA A 37 22.76 -8.88 1.14
CA ALA A 37 23.12 -7.53 0.71
C ALA A 37 24.19 -6.90 1.61
N VAL A 38 24.09 -7.09 2.93
CA VAL A 38 25.12 -6.64 3.89
C VAL A 38 26.47 -7.31 3.60
N VAL A 39 26.47 -8.63 3.38
CA VAL A 39 27.69 -9.36 3.05
C VAL A 39 28.31 -8.83 1.75
N LEU A 40 27.50 -8.58 0.71
CA LEU A 40 27.98 -8.02 -0.56
C LEU A 40 28.59 -6.63 -0.38
N VAL A 41 27.99 -5.77 0.46
CA VAL A 41 28.56 -4.46 0.79
C VAL A 41 29.91 -4.60 1.48
N VAL A 42 30.03 -5.50 2.45
CA VAL A 42 31.31 -5.76 3.15
C VAL A 42 32.36 -6.30 2.20
N LEU A 43 32.01 -7.27 1.38
CA LEU A 43 32.96 -7.86 0.40
C LEU A 43 33.38 -6.82 -0.64
N SER A 44 32.47 -5.99 -1.12
CA SER A 44 32.81 -4.91 -2.06
C SER A 44 33.77 -3.90 -1.43
N ARG A 45 33.63 -3.61 -0.13
CA ARG A 45 34.54 -2.75 0.61
C ARG A 45 35.94 -3.37 0.76
N LEU A 46 36.01 -4.68 0.97
CA LEU A 46 37.29 -5.39 1.06
C LEU A 46 37.99 -5.51 -0.30
N ALA A 47 37.22 -5.58 -1.38
CA ALA A 47 37.72 -5.71 -2.74
C ALA A 47 38.16 -4.38 -3.38
N THR A 48 37.63 -3.26 -2.89
CA THR A 48 37.90 -1.93 -3.47
C THR A 48 38.54 -1.00 -2.43
N SER A 49 39.43 -0.13 -2.88
CA SER A 49 40.01 0.91 -2.04
C SER A 49 39.08 2.11 -1.84
N SER A 50 38.07 2.29 -2.71
CA SER A 50 37.10 3.38 -2.65
C SER A 50 35.81 3.00 -1.90
N TRP A 51 35.07 4.00 -1.40
CA TRP A 51 33.79 3.82 -0.72
C TRP A 51 32.58 3.96 -1.65
N GLU A 52 32.74 4.35 -2.88
CA GLU A 52 31.68 4.69 -3.82
C GLU A 52 30.79 3.50 -4.13
N LEU A 53 31.39 2.39 -4.54
CA LEU A 53 30.67 1.16 -4.85
C LEU A 53 29.97 0.55 -3.62
N PRO A 54 30.62 0.43 -2.44
CA PRO A 54 29.95 -0.01 -1.21
C PRO A 54 28.75 0.86 -0.80
N ILE A 55 28.87 2.18 -0.91
CA ILE A 55 27.76 3.12 -0.59
C ILE A 55 26.61 2.95 -1.57
N GLY A 56 26.87 2.84 -2.87
CA GLY A 56 25.85 2.59 -3.88
C GLY A 56 25.07 1.28 -3.63
N LEU A 57 25.79 0.20 -3.36
CA LEU A 57 25.16 -1.09 -3.02
C LEU A 57 24.36 -1.03 -1.73
N LEU A 58 24.85 -0.34 -0.71
CA LEU A 58 24.14 -0.15 0.56
C LEU A 58 22.81 0.57 0.36
N LEU A 59 22.78 1.64 -0.44
CA LEU A 59 21.57 2.39 -0.73
C LEU A 59 20.54 1.57 -1.48
N ILE A 60 20.97 0.80 -2.48
CA ILE A 60 20.09 -0.12 -3.22
C ILE A 60 19.53 -1.18 -2.27
N ALA A 61 20.37 -1.74 -1.38
CA ALA A 61 19.95 -2.72 -0.40
C ALA A 61 18.91 -2.16 0.59
N ILE A 62 19.12 -0.95 1.09
CA ILE A 62 18.16 -0.26 2.00
C ILE A 62 16.82 -0.03 1.29
N LEU A 63 16.86 0.49 0.06
CA LEU A 63 15.64 0.73 -0.71
C LEU A 63 14.88 -0.58 -0.99
N GLY A 64 15.58 -1.61 -1.42
CA GLY A 64 15.01 -2.94 -1.66
C GLY A 64 14.38 -3.52 -0.39
N ALA A 65 15.09 -3.46 0.74
CA ALA A 65 14.60 -3.91 2.04
C ALA A 65 13.34 -3.14 2.48
N ALA A 66 13.31 -1.82 2.26
CA ALA A 66 12.16 -0.99 2.59
C ALA A 66 10.91 -1.37 1.77
N ILE A 67 11.08 -1.60 0.46
CA ILE A 67 9.99 -2.01 -0.44
C ILE A 67 9.47 -3.40 -0.06
N ILE A 68 10.36 -4.38 0.09
CA ILE A 68 9.99 -5.76 0.43
C ILE A 68 9.34 -5.83 1.81
N GLY A 69 9.91 -5.13 2.80
CA GLY A 69 9.35 -5.03 4.14
C GLY A 69 7.97 -4.40 4.15
N TRP A 70 7.74 -3.35 3.34
CA TRP A 70 6.42 -2.74 3.19
C TRP A 70 5.40 -3.72 2.56
N ILE A 71 5.79 -4.46 1.50
CA ILE A 71 4.93 -5.48 0.88
C ILE A 71 4.55 -6.55 1.91
N TRP A 72 5.52 -7.04 2.67
CA TRP A 72 5.28 -8.03 3.70
C TRP A 72 4.33 -7.53 4.80
N LEU A 73 4.54 -6.32 5.31
CA LEU A 73 3.66 -5.70 6.31
C LEU A 73 2.25 -5.48 5.75
N TYR A 74 2.14 -5.03 4.50
CA TYR A 74 0.85 -4.84 3.84
C TYR A 74 0.07 -6.16 3.75
N LEU A 75 0.69 -7.22 3.26
CA LEU A 75 0.05 -8.53 3.11
C LEU A 75 -0.26 -9.21 4.46
N THR A 76 0.44 -8.82 5.52
CA THR A 76 0.27 -9.42 6.85
C THR A 76 -0.81 -8.71 7.66
N ASN A 77 -0.79 -7.39 7.69
CA ASN A 77 -1.57 -6.59 8.62
C ASN A 77 -2.89 -6.08 8.01
N SER A 78 -2.94 -5.87 6.67
CA SER A 78 -4.16 -5.32 6.07
C SER A 78 -5.31 -6.33 6.13
N SER A 79 -6.40 -5.94 6.74
CA SER A 79 -7.60 -6.77 6.85
C SER A 79 -8.86 -5.93 7.04
N ILE A 80 -9.99 -6.54 6.71
CA ILE A 80 -11.31 -6.00 6.99
C ILE A 80 -12.06 -7.05 7.79
N ALA A 81 -12.52 -6.69 8.96
CA ALA A 81 -13.37 -7.54 9.79
C ALA A 81 -14.77 -6.94 9.85
N LEU A 82 -15.77 -7.74 9.57
CA LEU A 82 -17.16 -7.38 9.71
C LEU A 82 -17.70 -8.02 10.99
N THR A 83 -18.19 -7.19 11.89
CA THR A 83 -18.95 -7.62 13.06
C THR A 83 -20.46 -7.41 12.80
N ALA A 84 -21.28 -7.73 13.76
CA ALA A 84 -22.73 -7.45 13.64
C ALA A 84 -23.01 -5.95 13.48
N GLU A 85 -22.25 -5.10 14.15
CA GLU A 85 -22.49 -3.67 14.27
C GLU A 85 -21.48 -2.79 13.53
N HIS A 86 -20.25 -3.30 13.28
CA HIS A 86 -19.16 -2.48 12.79
C HIS A 86 -18.42 -3.11 11.62
N VAL A 87 -17.84 -2.25 10.79
CA VAL A 87 -16.80 -2.53 9.80
C VAL A 87 -15.48 -2.08 10.42
N VAL A 88 -14.58 -3.02 10.66
CA VAL A 88 -13.27 -2.75 11.24
C VAL A 88 -12.22 -2.92 10.16
N ILE A 89 -11.53 -1.84 9.81
CA ILE A 89 -10.50 -1.82 8.77
C ILE A 89 -9.16 -1.64 9.45
N THR A 90 -8.29 -2.62 9.29
CA THR A 90 -6.90 -2.55 9.76
C THR A 90 -5.98 -2.30 8.58
N ASP A 91 -5.17 -1.26 8.66
CA ASP A 91 -4.19 -0.91 7.65
C ASP A 91 -2.86 -1.66 7.85
N TRP A 92 -1.91 -1.50 6.92
CA TRP A 92 -0.60 -2.12 7.00
C TRP A 92 0.23 -1.71 8.23
N ARG A 93 -0.09 -0.57 8.87
CA ARG A 93 0.54 -0.07 10.11
C ARG A 93 -0.12 -0.62 11.36
N ASN A 94 -1.08 -1.51 11.21
CA ASN A 94 -1.92 -2.01 12.30
C ASN A 94 -2.79 -0.91 12.93
N SER A 95 -3.04 0.18 12.21
CA SER A 95 -4.00 1.20 12.62
C SER A 95 -5.41 0.75 12.28
N THR A 96 -6.31 0.84 13.22
CA THR A 96 -7.68 0.35 13.10
C THR A 96 -8.66 1.50 12.96
N THR A 97 -9.50 1.44 11.94
CA THR A 97 -10.63 2.34 11.75
C THR A 97 -11.92 1.55 11.95
N VAL A 98 -12.77 2.01 12.85
CA VAL A 98 -14.07 1.40 13.14
C VAL A 98 -15.18 2.28 12.57
N ILE A 99 -16.06 1.69 11.79
CA ILE A 99 -17.18 2.36 11.13
C ILE A 99 -18.46 1.61 11.47
N ALA A 100 -19.51 2.30 11.85
CA ALA A 100 -20.77 1.64 12.10
C ALA A 100 -21.32 1.04 10.80
N ARG A 101 -21.73 -0.22 10.84
CA ARG A 101 -22.26 -0.93 9.67
C ARG A 101 -23.50 -0.25 9.10
N ALA A 102 -24.33 0.31 9.96
CA ALA A 102 -25.54 1.05 9.58
C ALA A 102 -25.25 2.32 8.77
N ASP A 103 -24.05 2.90 8.91
CA ASP A 103 -23.66 4.09 8.16
C ASP A 103 -23.29 3.78 6.71
N VAL A 104 -22.94 2.52 6.39
CA VAL A 104 -22.57 2.10 5.04
C VAL A 104 -23.83 1.85 4.22
N SER A 105 -24.15 2.77 3.32
CA SER A 105 -25.35 2.66 2.48
C SER A 105 -25.12 1.85 1.20
N ARG A 106 -23.92 1.92 0.62
CA ARG A 106 -23.55 1.17 -0.60
C ARG A 106 -22.03 1.09 -0.79
N LEU A 107 -21.60 0.15 -1.61
CA LEU A 107 -20.25 0.06 -2.13
C LEU A 107 -20.21 0.49 -3.60
N ILE A 108 -19.14 1.18 -3.98
CA ILE A 108 -18.96 1.68 -5.34
C ILE A 108 -17.60 1.17 -5.86
N ARG A 109 -17.64 0.44 -6.98
CA ARG A 109 -16.43 0.11 -7.74
C ARG A 109 -16.00 1.29 -8.57
N ILE A 110 -14.71 1.57 -8.58
CA ILE A 110 -14.12 2.64 -9.38
C ILE A 110 -12.80 2.20 -9.98
N GLY A 111 -12.47 2.74 -11.16
CA GLY A 111 -11.11 2.81 -11.67
C GLY A 111 -10.50 4.14 -11.27
N VAL A 112 -9.32 4.13 -10.67
CA VAL A 112 -8.58 5.36 -10.33
C VAL A 112 -7.38 5.48 -11.24
N ARG A 113 -7.31 6.58 -11.99
CA ARG A 113 -6.14 6.89 -12.81
C ARG A 113 -5.07 7.50 -11.93
N PRO A 114 -3.93 6.83 -11.71
CA PRO A 114 -2.79 7.42 -11.04
C PRO A 114 -2.16 8.50 -11.94
N PHE A 115 -1.25 9.30 -11.40
CA PHE A 115 -0.48 10.27 -12.19
C PHE A 115 0.35 9.57 -13.27
N GLU A 116 0.89 8.37 -12.94
CA GLU A 116 1.63 7.51 -13.86
C GLU A 116 1.17 6.06 -13.70
N GLY A 117 1.11 5.33 -14.83
CA GLY A 117 0.80 3.91 -14.89
C GLY A 117 -0.67 3.59 -15.21
N PRO A 118 -1.00 2.29 -15.25
CA PRO A 118 -2.34 1.82 -15.58
C PRO A 118 -3.36 2.17 -14.50
N PRO A 119 -4.64 2.27 -14.86
CA PRO A 119 -5.72 2.50 -13.91
C PRO A 119 -5.71 1.45 -12.80
N ARG A 120 -5.89 1.91 -11.56
CA ARG A 120 -5.97 1.05 -10.38
C ARG A 120 -7.43 0.85 -10.01
N GLN A 121 -7.79 -0.38 -9.75
CA GLN A 121 -9.11 -0.72 -9.23
C GLN A 121 -9.23 -0.29 -7.76
N GLY A 122 -10.41 0.19 -7.39
CA GLY A 122 -10.74 0.56 -6.03
C GLY A 122 -12.21 0.32 -5.70
N VAL A 123 -12.49 0.30 -4.41
CA VAL A 123 -13.84 0.19 -3.86
C VAL A 123 -14.00 1.26 -2.80
N ILE A 124 -15.09 2.01 -2.86
CA ILE A 124 -15.42 3.04 -1.88
C ILE A 124 -16.70 2.64 -1.16
N GLY A 125 -16.67 2.63 0.17
CA GLY A 125 -17.88 2.57 1.00
C GLY A 125 -18.38 3.98 1.28
N VAL A 126 -19.66 4.24 0.98
CA VAL A 126 -20.27 5.56 1.14
C VAL A 126 -21.49 5.51 2.06
N ASP A 127 -21.76 6.64 2.71
CA ASP A 127 -22.97 6.87 3.47
C ASP A 127 -24.16 7.26 2.58
N GLY A 128 -25.33 7.50 3.18
CA GLY A 128 -26.54 7.95 2.48
C GLY A 128 -26.40 9.30 1.78
N ALA A 129 -25.42 10.12 2.17
CA ALA A 129 -25.10 11.42 1.57
C ALA A 129 -23.98 11.34 0.53
N ASN A 130 -23.56 10.15 0.11
CA ASN A 130 -22.44 9.90 -0.80
C ASN A 130 -21.06 10.35 -0.27
N ARG A 131 -20.89 10.54 1.03
CA ARG A 131 -19.57 10.80 1.61
C ARG A 131 -18.85 9.47 1.78
N SER A 132 -17.56 9.45 1.44
CA SER A 132 -16.74 8.27 1.61
C SER A 132 -16.46 8.04 3.09
N LEU A 133 -16.81 6.86 3.56
CA LEU A 133 -16.48 6.36 4.89
C LEU A 133 -15.14 5.65 4.87
N PHE A 134 -14.87 4.91 3.79
CA PHE A 134 -13.61 4.23 3.57
C PHE A 134 -13.36 4.00 2.09
N ALA A 135 -12.10 3.78 1.74
CA ALA A 135 -11.69 3.38 0.41
C ALA A 135 -10.70 2.22 0.49
N LEU A 136 -10.90 1.23 -0.36
CA LEU A 136 -10.10 0.01 -0.44
C LEU A 136 -9.47 -0.09 -1.82
N GLY A 137 -8.28 -0.62 -1.89
CA GLY A 137 -7.67 -1.00 -3.17
C GLY A 137 -8.38 -2.20 -3.80
N GLY A 138 -8.14 -2.43 -5.10
CA GLY A 138 -8.71 -3.57 -5.84
C GLY A 138 -8.25 -4.95 -5.39
N ALA A 139 -7.47 -5.01 -4.31
CA ALA A 139 -7.03 -6.24 -3.68
C ALA A 139 -8.13 -6.96 -2.88
N TYR A 140 -9.31 -6.36 -2.73
CA TYR A 140 -10.41 -6.91 -1.95
C TYR A 140 -11.58 -7.32 -2.85
N ASP A 141 -12.23 -8.44 -2.52
CA ASP A 141 -13.45 -8.87 -3.20
C ASP A 141 -14.64 -7.99 -2.79
N ALA A 142 -14.88 -6.96 -3.60
CA ALA A 142 -15.97 -6.02 -3.39
C ALA A 142 -17.36 -6.70 -3.34
N ALA A 143 -17.55 -7.77 -4.13
CA ALA A 143 -18.83 -8.45 -4.19
C ALA A 143 -19.08 -9.27 -2.92
N ALA A 144 -18.03 -9.93 -2.39
CA ALA A 144 -18.13 -10.65 -1.13
C ALA A 144 -18.39 -9.70 0.05
N ILE A 145 -17.71 -8.56 0.08
CA ILE A 145 -17.91 -7.53 1.12
C ILE A 145 -19.34 -6.97 1.04
N ALA A 146 -19.81 -6.60 -0.16
CA ALA A 146 -21.16 -6.07 -0.36
C ALA A 146 -22.25 -7.05 0.10
N ARG A 147 -22.11 -8.33 -0.25
CA ARG A 147 -23.03 -9.39 0.21
C ARG A 147 -23.03 -9.52 1.72
N SER A 148 -21.86 -9.52 2.35
CA SER A 148 -21.74 -9.64 3.81
C SER A 148 -22.26 -8.42 4.54
N LEU A 149 -22.19 -7.22 3.94
CA LEU A 149 -22.78 -6.00 4.48
C LEU A 149 -24.26 -5.88 4.17
N SER A 150 -24.79 -6.69 3.23
CA SER A 150 -26.17 -6.58 2.70
C SER A 150 -26.46 -5.21 2.08
N VAL A 151 -25.43 -4.62 1.42
CA VAL A 151 -25.54 -3.32 0.75
C VAL A 151 -25.40 -3.48 -0.77
N PRO A 152 -26.01 -2.58 -1.57
CA PRO A 152 -25.86 -2.62 -3.00
C PRO A 152 -24.43 -2.32 -3.43
N LEU A 153 -23.96 -3.03 -4.47
CA LEU A 153 -22.70 -2.78 -5.14
C LEU A 153 -22.99 -2.13 -6.50
N SER A 154 -22.41 -0.97 -6.73
CA SER A 154 -22.61 -0.17 -7.96
C SER A 154 -21.27 0.22 -8.60
N GLY A 155 -21.33 0.80 -9.79
CA GLY A 155 -20.15 1.25 -10.54
C GLY A 155 -19.39 0.11 -11.24
N SER A 156 -18.40 0.51 -12.06
CA SER A 156 -17.52 -0.39 -12.80
C SER A 156 -16.06 0.04 -12.61
N HIS A 157 -15.14 -0.91 -12.70
CA HIS A 157 -13.71 -0.61 -12.76
C HIS A 157 -13.30 0.08 -14.06
N ASP A 158 -14.16 -0.01 -15.10
CA ASP A 158 -13.96 0.67 -16.39
C ASP A 158 -14.30 2.16 -16.31
N ASP A 159 -15.06 2.58 -15.29
CA ASP A 159 -15.35 3.98 -15.00
C ASP A 159 -14.11 4.63 -14.33
N VAL A 160 -13.14 4.98 -15.19
CA VAL A 160 -11.83 5.47 -14.74
C VAL A 160 -11.89 6.96 -14.47
N MET A 161 -11.76 7.32 -13.21
CA MET A 161 -11.74 8.71 -12.74
C MET A 161 -10.35 9.13 -12.29
N SER A 162 -10.04 10.43 -12.41
CA SER A 162 -8.87 11.00 -11.74
C SER A 162 -9.10 11.04 -10.23
N LEU A 163 -8.04 11.02 -9.44
CA LEU A 163 -8.12 11.12 -7.97
C LEU A 163 -8.88 12.39 -7.52
N ARG A 164 -8.68 13.50 -8.25
CA ARG A 164 -9.39 14.77 -7.98
C ARG A 164 -10.88 14.65 -8.20
N GLU A 165 -11.29 13.95 -9.26
CA GLU A 165 -12.70 13.71 -9.58
C GLU A 165 -13.35 12.76 -8.58
N VAL A 166 -12.66 11.68 -8.19
CA VAL A 166 -13.09 10.76 -7.13
C VAL A 166 -13.36 11.54 -5.85
N ASN A 167 -12.44 12.42 -5.43
CA ASN A 167 -12.60 13.19 -4.19
C ASN A 167 -13.70 14.24 -4.28
N ARG A 168 -13.98 14.80 -5.49
CA ARG A 168 -15.10 15.70 -5.72
C ARG A 168 -16.45 14.98 -5.66
N ARG A 169 -16.51 13.77 -6.24
CA ARG A 169 -17.73 12.96 -6.30
C ARG A 169 -18.03 12.22 -5.00
N TYR A 170 -16.97 11.81 -4.29
CA TYR A 170 -17.03 11.09 -3.01
C TYR A 170 -16.10 11.78 -2.01
N PRO A 171 -16.56 12.85 -1.34
CA PRO A 171 -15.74 13.59 -0.39
C PRO A 171 -15.20 12.69 0.72
N GLY A 172 -13.91 12.79 0.98
CA GLY A 172 -13.21 11.93 1.95
C GLY A 172 -12.51 10.70 1.36
N ALA A 173 -12.78 10.31 0.11
CA ALA A 173 -12.13 9.16 -0.53
C ALA A 173 -10.60 9.32 -0.66
N ALA A 174 -10.09 10.55 -0.77
CA ALA A 174 -8.67 10.84 -0.83
C ALA A 174 -7.92 10.66 0.51
N LYS A 175 -8.64 10.46 1.61
CA LYS A 175 -8.01 10.11 2.91
C LYS A 175 -7.56 8.65 2.97
N SER A 176 -7.84 7.86 1.92
CA SER A 176 -7.30 6.51 1.78
C SER A 176 -5.77 6.52 1.83
N PRO A 177 -5.16 5.52 2.46
CA PRO A 177 -3.70 5.37 2.53
C PRO A 177 -2.97 5.40 1.18
N VAL A 178 -3.65 5.15 0.07
CA VAL A 178 -3.08 5.22 -1.29
C VAL A 178 -2.95 6.67 -1.79
N ALA A 179 -3.70 7.61 -1.20
CA ALA A 179 -3.80 9.00 -1.65
C ALA A 179 -3.19 10.02 -0.66
N ASP A 180 -2.49 9.56 0.37
CA ASP A 180 -1.84 10.48 1.32
C ASP A 180 -0.66 11.19 0.62
N PRO A 181 -0.77 12.52 0.36
CA PRO A 181 0.29 13.28 -0.29
C PRO A 181 1.61 13.27 0.49
N ARG A 182 1.56 13.02 1.81
CA ARG A 182 2.77 12.84 2.63
C ARG A 182 3.57 11.60 2.21
N ARG A 183 2.92 10.59 1.66
CA ARG A 183 3.60 9.39 1.16
C ARG A 183 4.25 9.63 -0.18
N VAL A 184 3.58 10.36 -1.08
CA VAL A 184 4.18 10.80 -2.34
C VAL A 184 5.42 11.65 -2.05
N LEU A 185 5.35 12.56 -1.05
CA LEU A 185 6.47 13.35 -0.59
C LEU A 185 7.61 12.50 -0.01
N VAL A 186 7.32 11.50 0.81
CA VAL A 186 8.34 10.60 1.36
C VAL A 186 8.98 9.77 0.26
N PHE A 187 8.20 9.18 -0.67
CA PHE A 187 8.76 8.43 -1.79
C PHE A 187 9.54 9.32 -2.77
N SER A 188 9.08 10.54 -3.04
CA SER A 188 9.83 11.48 -3.87
C SER A 188 11.08 12.00 -3.18
N ALA A 189 11.06 12.25 -1.87
CA ALA A 189 12.25 12.62 -1.10
C ALA A 189 13.28 11.51 -1.08
N VAL A 190 12.86 10.26 -0.82
CA VAL A 190 13.73 9.08 -0.89
C VAL A 190 14.28 8.89 -2.32
N GLY A 191 13.44 9.01 -3.33
CA GLY A 191 13.85 8.95 -4.74
C GLY A 191 14.85 10.06 -5.10
N THR A 192 14.64 11.28 -4.63
CA THR A 192 15.55 12.42 -4.84
C THR A 192 16.90 12.21 -4.16
N VAL A 193 16.91 11.68 -2.93
CA VAL A 193 18.15 11.34 -2.22
C VAL A 193 18.91 10.24 -2.97
N VAL A 194 18.23 9.19 -3.42
CA VAL A 194 18.86 8.10 -4.19
C VAL A 194 19.42 8.62 -5.52
N LEU A 195 18.67 9.42 -6.26
CA LEU A 195 19.14 10.04 -7.50
C LEU A 195 20.29 11.03 -7.25
N GLY A 196 20.24 11.80 -6.17
CA GLY A 196 21.32 12.70 -5.78
C GLY A 196 22.62 11.97 -5.47
N VAL A 197 22.54 10.83 -4.79
CA VAL A 197 23.70 9.99 -4.49
C VAL A 197 24.24 9.34 -5.76
N ILE A 198 23.38 8.81 -6.64
CA ILE A 198 23.81 8.26 -7.93
C ILE A 198 24.50 9.33 -8.77
N ALA A 199 23.91 10.53 -8.85
CA ALA A 199 24.50 11.65 -9.58
C ALA A 199 25.85 12.08 -8.98
N PHE A 200 25.97 12.10 -7.66
CA PHE A 200 27.23 12.40 -6.97
C PHE A 200 28.31 11.35 -7.28
N VAL A 201 27.97 10.07 -7.23
CA VAL A 201 28.91 8.99 -7.56
C VAL A 201 29.39 9.08 -9.02
N VAL A 202 28.44 9.25 -9.95
CA VAL A 202 28.75 9.42 -11.39
C VAL A 202 29.61 10.67 -11.62
N TRP A 203 29.33 11.78 -10.91
CA TRP A 203 30.11 13.00 -11.02
C TRP A 203 31.55 12.88 -10.50
N THR A 204 31.74 12.12 -9.41
CA THR A 204 33.08 11.82 -8.87
C THR A 204 33.89 10.93 -9.81
N GLU A 205 33.27 9.92 -10.45
CA GLU A 205 33.89 9.05 -11.44
C GLU A 205 34.33 9.78 -12.72
N ILE A 206 33.59 10.80 -13.17
CA ILE A 206 33.92 11.56 -14.38
C ILE A 206 35.08 12.55 -14.15
N ARG A 207 35.36 12.90 -12.89
CA ARG A 207 36.43 13.85 -12.55
C ARG A 207 37.78 13.20 -12.24
N LEU A 208 37.87 11.90 -12.18
CA LEU A 208 39.10 11.12 -12.08
C LEU A 208 39.58 10.63 -13.44
#